data_22c1bdf7b88a072a7d0819e39680373e
#
_entry.id   22c1bdf7b88a072a7d0819e39680373e
#
_cell.length_a   1.000
_cell.length_b   1.000
_cell.length_c   1.000
_cell.angle_alpha   90.00
_cell.angle_beta   90.00
_cell.angle_gamma   90.00
#
_symmetry.space_group_name_H-M   'P 1'
#
loop_
_entity.id
_entity.type
_entity.pdbx_description
1 polymer ?
#
loop_
_entity_poly.entity_id
_entity_poly.type
_entity_poly.pdbx_seq_one_letter_code
_entity_poly.pdbx_strand_id
1 'polypeptide(L)'
;MQKLTVSFLALILLVGSASAHTIFQKVYVNGVDQGELTGIRAPSYDGPITDVTSNDLICNGGINPYLQPVSKAIIPVPAGATITAEWHHVLNQTAGDPADPIDPSHKGPVISYLAKIPSATQTSVTGLQWFKIYEAGLTPSTQTWAVDTLIANKGKVAFQIPSCIPAGQYLLRHEIIALHAANSYPGAQFYMECAQLQITGGGSANPATVSFPGAYKGTDPGIKINIYQTLQNYTIPGPAFFAYSVVNIFYDYPFLK
;
A
#
# COMPACT_ATOMS: atom_id res chain seq x y z
N MET A 1 -24.38 -50.63 -42.23
CA MET A 1 -23.78 -49.26 -42.19
C MET A 1 -24.07 -48.70 -40.79
N GLN A 2 -23.05 -48.80 -39.88
CA GLN A 2 -23.16 -48.32 -38.51
C GLN A 2 -22.68 -46.85 -38.46
N LYS A 3 -23.55 -45.96 -38.02
CA LYS A 3 -23.22 -44.53 -37.85
C LYS A 3 -22.54 -44.37 -36.49
N LEU A 4 -21.27 -44.01 -36.51
CA LEU A 4 -20.52 -43.60 -35.33
C LEU A 4 -20.93 -42.14 -34.99
N THR A 5 -21.60 -41.95 -33.87
CA THR A 5 -21.86 -40.63 -33.27
C THR A 5 -20.71 -40.29 -32.37
N VAL A 6 -19.90 -39.31 -32.79
CA VAL A 6 -18.84 -38.75 -31.97
C VAL A 6 -19.44 -37.63 -31.11
N SER A 7 -19.58 -37.88 -29.80
CA SER A 7 -19.97 -36.87 -28.82
C SER A 7 -18.77 -36.01 -28.49
N PHE A 8 -18.77 -34.73 -28.87
CA PHE A 8 -17.80 -33.75 -28.39
C PHE A 8 -18.22 -33.32 -26.96
N LEU A 9 -17.42 -33.74 -25.98
CA LEU A 9 -17.55 -33.23 -24.63
C LEU A 9 -16.81 -31.86 -24.58
N ALA A 10 -17.59 -30.77 -24.58
CA ALA A 10 -17.03 -29.44 -24.38
C ALA A 10 -16.61 -29.30 -22.90
N LEU A 11 -15.31 -29.30 -22.66
CA LEU A 11 -14.72 -28.99 -21.36
C LEU A 11 -14.86 -27.46 -21.14
N ILE A 12 -15.88 -27.05 -20.41
CA ILE A 12 -16.02 -25.66 -19.95
C ILE A 12 -14.97 -25.47 -18.84
N LEU A 13 -13.83 -24.88 -19.18
CA LEU A 13 -12.89 -24.32 -18.20
C LEU A 13 -13.61 -23.15 -17.50
N LEU A 14 -14.15 -23.40 -16.31
CA LEU A 14 -14.47 -22.33 -15.37
C LEU A 14 -13.15 -21.66 -15.00
N VAL A 15 -12.81 -20.59 -15.69
CA VAL A 15 -11.81 -19.63 -15.22
C VAL A 15 -12.46 -18.94 -14.01
N GLY A 16 -12.24 -19.48 -12.84
CA GLY A 16 -12.54 -18.79 -11.60
C GLY A 16 -11.75 -17.48 -11.64
N SER A 17 -12.44 -16.34 -11.68
CA SER A 17 -11.82 -15.05 -11.39
C SER A 17 -11.29 -15.17 -9.97
N ALA A 18 -9.98 -15.40 -9.80
CA ALA A 18 -9.35 -15.24 -8.51
C ALA A 18 -9.55 -13.77 -8.14
N SER A 19 -10.46 -13.51 -7.20
CA SER A 19 -10.62 -12.22 -6.54
C SER A 19 -9.40 -12.10 -5.62
N ALA A 20 -8.39 -11.40 -6.06
CA ALA A 20 -7.11 -11.33 -5.39
C ALA A 20 -6.87 -9.88 -4.98
N HIS A 21 -7.64 -9.43 -4.03
CA HIS A 21 -7.68 -8.06 -3.52
C HIS A 21 -6.96 -7.96 -2.16
N THR A 22 -6.86 -6.77 -1.59
CA THR A 22 -6.21 -6.58 -0.29
C THR A 22 -6.61 -5.26 0.33
N ILE A 23 -6.62 -5.20 1.67
CA ILE A 23 -6.98 -4.01 2.44
C ILE A 23 -5.92 -3.81 3.54
N PHE A 24 -5.42 -2.58 3.68
CA PHE A 24 -4.59 -2.16 4.82
C PHE A 24 -5.49 -2.04 6.06
N GLN A 25 -5.25 -2.87 7.09
CA GLN A 25 -6.17 -3.05 8.21
C GLN A 25 -5.61 -2.68 9.57
N LYS A 26 -4.27 -2.74 9.75
CA LYS A 26 -3.67 -2.47 11.07
C LYS A 26 -2.43 -1.60 11.00
N VAL A 27 -2.26 -0.82 12.04
CA VAL A 27 -1.05 -0.04 12.32
C VAL A 27 -0.43 -0.50 13.63
N TYR A 28 0.87 -0.71 13.62
CA TYR A 28 1.68 -0.86 14.82
C TYR A 28 2.61 0.36 14.94
N VAL A 29 2.76 0.88 16.15
CA VAL A 29 3.71 1.96 16.46
C VAL A 29 4.77 1.41 17.40
N ASN A 30 6.03 1.36 16.96
CA ASN A 30 7.13 0.74 17.70
C ASN A 30 6.80 -0.68 18.18
N GLY A 31 6.13 -1.47 17.34
CA GLY A 31 5.72 -2.84 17.63
C GLY A 31 4.42 -2.99 18.45
N VAL A 32 3.81 -1.89 18.92
CA VAL A 32 2.55 -1.91 19.66
C VAL A 32 1.37 -1.86 18.69
N ASP A 33 0.50 -2.89 18.71
CA ASP A 33 -0.73 -2.96 17.92
C ASP A 33 -1.72 -1.88 18.37
N GLN A 34 -2.20 -1.08 17.42
CA GLN A 34 -3.17 0.00 17.68
C GLN A 34 -4.62 -0.48 17.58
N GLY A 35 -4.83 -1.74 17.24
CA GLY A 35 -6.15 -2.35 17.03
C GLY A 35 -6.58 -2.33 15.56
N GLU A 36 -7.37 -3.35 15.22
CA GLU A 36 -7.88 -3.54 13.86
C GLU A 36 -8.76 -2.37 13.44
N LEU A 37 -8.54 -1.85 12.22
CA LEU A 37 -9.22 -0.71 11.61
C LEU A 37 -9.16 0.59 12.44
N THR A 38 -8.42 0.61 13.55
CA THR A 38 -8.28 1.80 14.38
C THR A 38 -7.53 2.89 13.61
N GLY A 39 -8.19 4.04 13.42
CA GLY A 39 -7.63 5.18 12.71
C GLY A 39 -7.44 4.97 11.20
N ILE A 40 -7.96 3.91 10.62
CA ILE A 40 -7.85 3.61 9.19
C ILE A 40 -9.17 3.92 8.49
N ARG A 41 -9.10 4.54 7.32
CA ARG A 41 -10.21 4.77 6.40
C ARG A 41 -10.32 3.56 5.48
N ALA A 42 -10.79 2.45 6.03
CA ALA A 42 -10.91 1.21 5.30
C ALA A 42 -12.11 1.21 4.35
N PRO A 43 -11.98 0.72 3.11
CA PRO A 43 -13.11 0.50 2.23
C PRO A 43 -13.95 -0.69 2.70
N SER A 44 -15.21 -0.73 2.33
CA SER A 44 -16.12 -1.88 2.55
C SER A 44 -15.96 -2.97 1.49
N TYR A 45 -15.21 -2.69 0.43
CA TYR A 45 -14.91 -3.58 -0.67
C TYR A 45 -13.42 -3.46 -1.05
N ASP A 46 -12.81 -4.56 -1.33
CA ASP A 46 -11.37 -4.74 -1.52
C ASP A 46 -10.89 -4.52 -2.98
N GLY A 47 -11.74 -4.06 -3.88
CA GLY A 47 -11.44 -3.90 -5.31
C GLY A 47 -10.36 -2.85 -5.61
N PRO A 48 -9.62 -3.02 -6.72
CA PRO A 48 -8.58 -2.09 -7.11
C PRO A 48 -9.11 -0.78 -7.70
N ILE A 49 -8.33 0.27 -7.56
CA ILE A 49 -8.40 1.46 -8.42
C ILE A 49 -7.49 1.21 -9.62
N THR A 50 -7.93 1.52 -10.83
CA THR A 50 -7.12 1.35 -12.05
C THR A 50 -6.90 2.65 -12.83
N ASP A 51 -7.65 3.69 -12.51
CA ASP A 51 -7.55 5.01 -13.14
C ASP A 51 -6.70 5.96 -12.29
N VAL A 52 -5.51 6.31 -12.79
CA VAL A 52 -4.59 7.24 -12.10
C VAL A 52 -5.11 8.67 -12.02
N THR A 53 -6.21 8.99 -12.69
CA THR A 53 -6.86 10.31 -12.63
C THR A 53 -8.01 10.37 -11.63
N SER A 54 -8.41 9.23 -11.04
CA SER A 54 -9.48 9.16 -10.05
C SER A 54 -9.07 9.77 -8.71
N ASN A 55 -9.99 10.47 -8.07
CA ASN A 55 -9.83 10.93 -6.69
C ASN A 55 -9.76 9.77 -5.68
N ASP A 56 -10.23 8.57 -6.05
CA ASP A 56 -10.12 7.38 -5.21
C ASP A 56 -8.65 6.98 -4.97
N LEU A 57 -7.75 7.39 -5.88
CA LEU A 57 -6.31 7.17 -5.73
C LEU A 57 -5.71 7.88 -4.52
N ILE A 58 -6.44 8.82 -3.88
CA ILE A 58 -5.97 9.52 -2.69
C ILE A 58 -5.99 8.62 -1.46
N CYS A 59 -7.18 8.14 -1.08
CA CYS A 59 -7.41 7.34 0.13
C CYS A 59 -8.53 6.29 -0.06
N ASN A 60 -8.89 5.95 -1.29
CA ASN A 60 -10.10 5.18 -1.58
C ASN A 60 -11.40 5.98 -1.22
N GLY A 61 -12.54 5.33 -1.09
CA GLY A 61 -13.78 5.91 -0.54
C GLY A 61 -14.84 6.31 -1.55
N GLY A 62 -14.59 6.22 -2.86
CA GLY A 62 -15.54 6.46 -3.95
C GLY A 62 -16.09 5.17 -4.52
N ILE A 63 -15.38 4.56 -5.50
CA ILE A 63 -15.82 3.29 -6.11
C ILE A 63 -15.87 2.15 -5.09
N ASN A 64 -14.98 2.18 -4.10
CA ASN A 64 -15.02 1.30 -2.92
C ASN A 64 -15.39 2.17 -1.70
N PRO A 65 -16.68 2.29 -1.36
CA PRO A 65 -17.12 3.16 -0.25
C PRO A 65 -16.48 2.75 1.08
N TYR A 66 -16.20 3.73 1.93
CA TYR A 66 -15.69 3.43 3.26
C TYR A 66 -16.66 2.59 4.09
N LEU A 67 -16.10 1.65 4.85
CA LEU A 67 -16.81 0.97 5.94
C LEU A 67 -17.35 2.01 6.92
N GLN A 68 -18.61 1.85 7.33
CA GLN A 68 -19.28 2.79 8.22
C GLN A 68 -19.46 2.21 9.63
N PRO A 69 -19.33 3.04 10.67
CA PRO A 69 -18.82 4.41 10.64
C PRO A 69 -17.34 4.49 10.35
N VAL A 70 -16.88 5.49 9.60
CA VAL A 70 -15.44 5.73 9.41
C VAL A 70 -14.80 5.98 10.77
N SER A 71 -13.65 5.36 11.03
CA SER A 71 -12.91 5.51 12.28
C SER A 71 -12.63 6.98 12.59
N LYS A 72 -12.91 7.40 13.84
CA LYS A 72 -12.57 8.72 14.36
C LYS A 72 -11.31 8.72 15.23
N ALA A 73 -10.69 7.56 15.41
CA ALA A 73 -9.45 7.46 16.14
C ALA A 73 -8.31 8.14 15.39
N ILE A 74 -7.41 8.76 16.12
CA ILE A 74 -6.17 9.35 15.59
C ILE A 74 -5.03 8.68 16.37
N ILE A 75 -4.15 7.99 15.65
CA ILE A 75 -3.07 7.20 16.23
C ILE A 75 -1.92 8.13 16.64
N PRO A 76 -1.51 8.17 17.91
CA PRO A 76 -0.36 8.96 18.33
C PRO A 76 0.94 8.28 17.89
N VAL A 77 1.80 9.04 17.20
CA VAL A 77 3.04 8.54 16.62
C VAL A 77 4.18 9.52 16.92
N PRO A 78 5.18 9.14 17.71
CA PRO A 78 6.39 9.95 17.85
C PRO A 78 7.12 10.09 16.50
N ALA A 79 7.63 11.27 16.19
CA ALA A 79 8.52 11.46 15.04
C ALA A 79 9.75 10.55 15.18
N GLY A 80 10.14 9.85 14.13
CA GLY A 80 11.17 8.81 14.15
C GLY A 80 10.68 7.41 14.55
N ALA A 81 9.41 7.24 14.95
CA ALA A 81 8.87 5.93 15.28
C ALA A 81 8.83 5.00 14.07
N THR A 82 8.98 3.70 14.32
CA THR A 82 8.72 2.66 13.34
C THR A 82 7.22 2.38 13.26
N ILE A 83 6.65 2.54 12.08
CA ILE A 83 5.32 2.06 11.75
C ILE A 83 5.45 0.67 11.14
N THR A 84 4.56 -0.25 11.53
CA THR A 84 4.30 -1.46 10.75
C THR A 84 2.86 -1.41 10.27
N ALA A 85 2.68 -1.42 8.95
CA ALA A 85 1.39 -1.57 8.29
C ALA A 85 1.11 -3.04 8.05
N GLU A 86 -0.13 -3.50 8.31
CA GLU A 86 -0.53 -4.89 8.09
C GLU A 86 -1.73 -4.95 7.16
N TRP A 87 -1.62 -5.79 6.13
CA TRP A 87 -2.58 -6.01 5.06
C TRP A 87 -3.23 -7.38 5.18
N HIS A 88 -4.48 -7.47 4.79
CA HIS A 88 -5.21 -8.73 4.66
C HIS A 88 -6.10 -8.72 3.43
N HIS A 89 -6.37 -9.91 2.86
CA HIS A 89 -7.18 -10.08 1.68
C HIS A 89 -8.57 -9.44 1.84
N VAL A 90 -9.28 -9.76 2.91
CA VAL A 90 -10.63 -9.26 3.20
C VAL A 90 -10.77 -8.80 4.64
N LEU A 91 -11.79 -7.98 4.93
CA LEU A 91 -12.07 -7.50 6.30
C LEU A 91 -12.39 -8.65 7.26
N ASN A 92 -13.15 -9.65 6.81
CA ASN A 92 -13.51 -10.82 7.61
C ASN A 92 -12.60 -11.98 7.22
N GLN A 93 -11.40 -12.00 7.78
CA GLN A 93 -10.39 -13.00 7.48
C GLN A 93 -10.89 -14.43 7.73
N THR A 94 -10.60 -15.34 6.79
CA THR A 94 -10.89 -16.76 6.93
C THR A 94 -9.56 -17.52 7.09
N ALA A 95 -9.47 -18.35 8.12
CA ALA A 95 -8.27 -19.16 8.33
C ALA A 95 -8.02 -20.07 7.12
N GLY A 96 -6.77 -20.02 6.60
CA GLY A 96 -6.38 -20.83 5.44
C GLY A 96 -6.74 -20.22 4.09
N ASP A 97 -7.15 -18.96 4.03
CA ASP A 97 -7.33 -18.22 2.78
C ASP A 97 -6.01 -18.16 1.99
N PRO A 98 -5.90 -18.79 0.81
CA PRO A 98 -4.68 -18.83 0.03
C PRO A 98 -4.30 -17.46 -0.57
N ALA A 99 -5.23 -16.52 -0.62
CA ALA A 99 -5.01 -15.16 -1.09
C ALA A 99 -4.66 -14.17 0.04
N ASP A 100 -4.63 -14.60 1.31
CA ASP A 100 -4.22 -13.73 2.40
C ASP A 100 -2.69 -13.69 2.57
N PRO A 101 -2.05 -12.52 2.71
CA PRO A 101 -2.59 -11.15 2.76
C PRO A 101 -2.94 -10.54 1.39
N ILE A 102 -2.42 -11.08 0.32
CA ILE A 102 -2.66 -10.73 -1.09
C ILE A 102 -2.25 -11.91 -1.97
N ASP A 103 -2.95 -12.14 -3.06
CA ASP A 103 -2.59 -13.22 -3.99
C ASP A 103 -1.16 -13.03 -4.53
N PRO A 104 -0.33 -14.09 -4.56
CA PRO A 104 1.07 -14.02 -5.01
C PRO A 104 1.27 -13.55 -6.45
N SER A 105 0.24 -13.56 -7.30
CA SER A 105 0.30 -12.99 -8.65
C SER A 105 0.38 -11.47 -8.67
N HIS A 106 -0.02 -10.80 -7.58
CA HIS A 106 -0.09 -9.34 -7.46
C HIS A 106 1.28 -8.68 -7.23
N LYS A 107 2.28 -9.13 -7.99
CA LYS A 107 3.66 -8.61 -7.95
C LYS A 107 3.71 -7.11 -8.18
N GLY A 108 4.52 -6.40 -7.38
CA GLY A 108 4.68 -4.97 -7.53
C GLY A 108 5.31 -4.28 -6.32
N PRO A 109 5.38 -2.93 -6.35
CA PRO A 109 5.95 -2.12 -5.29
C PRO A 109 4.98 -1.93 -4.11
N VAL A 110 5.56 -1.57 -2.97
CA VAL A 110 4.88 -1.05 -1.78
C VAL A 110 5.42 0.33 -1.47
N ILE A 111 4.52 1.31 -1.27
CA ILE A 111 4.90 2.72 -1.15
C ILE A 111 4.14 3.36 0.00
N SER A 112 4.77 4.29 0.72
CA SER A 112 4.09 5.09 1.75
C SER A 112 4.33 6.58 1.55
N TYR A 113 3.26 7.35 1.77
CA TYR A 113 3.28 8.80 1.72
C TYR A 113 2.69 9.40 2.98
N LEU A 114 3.13 10.60 3.33
CA LEU A 114 2.49 11.43 4.35
C LEU A 114 1.98 12.73 3.74
N ALA A 115 0.84 13.19 4.24
CA ALA A 115 0.34 14.55 4.00
C ALA A 115 -0.07 15.20 5.32
N LYS A 116 0.45 16.40 5.59
CA LYS A 116 0.01 17.20 6.75
C LYS A 116 -1.40 17.73 6.49
N ILE A 117 -2.27 17.65 7.50
CA ILE A 117 -3.68 17.96 7.38
C ILE A 117 -4.17 18.70 8.63
N PRO A 118 -5.09 19.67 8.51
CA PRO A 118 -5.63 20.38 9.68
C PRO A 118 -6.34 19.47 10.67
N SER A 119 -7.12 18.50 10.18
CA SER A 119 -7.76 17.46 10.99
C SER A 119 -7.69 16.11 10.28
N ALA A 120 -7.05 15.14 10.91
CA ALA A 120 -6.91 13.79 10.32
C ALA A 120 -8.27 13.08 10.16
N THR A 121 -9.32 13.54 10.84
CA THR A 121 -10.68 13.01 10.73
C THR A 121 -11.57 13.79 9.77
N GLN A 122 -11.08 14.86 9.11
CA GLN A 122 -11.87 15.58 8.11
C GLN A 122 -12.22 14.67 6.92
N THR A 123 -13.38 14.90 6.31
CA THR A 123 -13.86 14.07 5.20
C THR A 123 -13.15 14.38 3.88
N SER A 124 -12.86 15.65 3.61
CA SER A 124 -12.19 16.06 2.37
C SER A 124 -10.70 15.77 2.43
N VAL A 125 -10.23 15.03 1.43
CA VAL A 125 -8.81 14.67 1.26
C VAL A 125 -8.25 15.19 -0.07
N THR A 126 -9.05 15.87 -0.89
CA THR A 126 -8.62 16.46 -2.15
C THR A 126 -7.69 17.65 -1.93
N GLY A 127 -6.68 17.80 -2.80
CA GLY A 127 -5.74 18.91 -2.74
C GLY A 127 -4.64 18.78 -1.69
N LEU A 128 -4.61 17.68 -0.93
CA LEU A 128 -3.53 17.41 0.02
C LEU A 128 -2.18 17.27 -0.69
N GLN A 129 -1.14 17.71 -0.01
CA GLN A 129 0.23 17.71 -0.48
C GLN A 129 0.98 16.53 0.16
N TRP A 130 1.41 15.57 -0.68
CA TRP A 130 1.98 14.29 -0.27
C TRP A 130 3.48 14.23 -0.53
N PHE A 131 4.23 13.68 0.39
CA PHE A 131 5.65 13.35 0.19
C PHE A 131 5.90 11.88 0.53
N LYS A 132 6.77 11.25 -0.25
CA LYS A 132 7.07 9.82 -0.13
C LYS A 132 8.05 9.59 1.00
N ILE A 133 7.70 8.69 1.93
CA ILE A 133 8.51 8.35 3.12
C ILE A 133 9.02 6.90 3.11
N TYR A 134 8.50 6.07 2.21
CA TYR A 134 8.94 4.70 2.04
C TYR A 134 8.65 4.23 0.63
N GLU A 135 9.54 3.43 0.09
CA GLU A 135 9.31 2.69 -1.15
C GLU A 135 10.13 1.40 -1.17
N ALA A 136 9.52 0.33 -1.67
CA ALA A 136 10.18 -0.91 -2.03
C ALA A 136 9.60 -1.41 -3.35
N GLY A 137 10.43 -1.96 -4.21
CA GLY A 137 10.03 -2.40 -5.54
C GLY A 137 10.56 -3.78 -5.87
N LEU A 138 11.29 -3.90 -6.99
CA LEU A 138 11.92 -5.12 -7.45
C LEU A 138 13.37 -5.21 -6.93
N THR A 139 13.77 -6.40 -6.47
CA THR A 139 15.17 -6.79 -6.31
C THR A 139 15.59 -7.56 -7.56
N PRO A 140 16.32 -6.95 -8.52
CA PRO A 140 16.55 -7.55 -9.84
C PRO A 140 17.33 -8.87 -9.79
N SER A 141 18.29 -9.01 -8.87
CA SER A 141 19.13 -10.20 -8.74
C SER A 141 18.36 -11.48 -8.41
N THR A 142 17.23 -11.37 -7.73
CA THR A 142 16.36 -12.47 -7.32
C THR A 142 14.99 -12.45 -8.00
N GLN A 143 14.68 -11.39 -8.74
CA GLN A 143 13.35 -11.10 -9.30
C GLN A 143 12.25 -11.06 -8.21
N THR A 144 12.62 -10.66 -6.98
CA THR A 144 11.72 -10.60 -5.82
C THR A 144 11.10 -9.20 -5.74
N TRP A 145 9.79 -9.13 -5.72
CA TRP A 145 9.04 -7.89 -5.56
C TRP A 145 8.78 -7.57 -4.08
N ALA A 146 8.48 -6.30 -3.79
CA ALA A 146 8.10 -5.89 -2.44
C ALA A 146 6.87 -6.64 -1.93
N VAL A 147 5.91 -6.98 -2.80
CA VAL A 147 4.75 -7.82 -2.46
C VAL A 147 5.17 -9.23 -2.05
N ASP A 148 6.18 -9.83 -2.67
CA ASP A 148 6.69 -11.14 -2.25
C ASP A 148 7.20 -11.10 -0.80
N THR A 149 7.91 -10.01 -0.46
CA THR A 149 8.41 -9.77 0.91
C THR A 149 7.27 -9.53 1.88
N LEU A 150 6.23 -8.77 1.48
CA LEU A 150 5.02 -8.55 2.28
C LEU A 150 4.32 -9.86 2.60
N ILE A 151 4.15 -10.74 1.62
CA ILE A 151 3.54 -12.08 1.79
C ILE A 151 4.37 -12.93 2.76
N ALA A 152 5.70 -12.97 2.56
CA ALA A 152 6.60 -13.70 3.45
C ALA A 152 6.53 -13.18 4.91
N ASN A 153 6.27 -11.89 5.09
CA ASN A 153 6.07 -11.24 6.39
C ASN A 153 4.61 -11.23 6.86
N LYS A 154 3.75 -12.06 6.27
CA LYS A 154 2.33 -12.20 6.65
C LYS A 154 1.58 -10.87 6.64
N GLY A 155 1.72 -10.12 5.56
CA GLY A 155 1.05 -8.85 5.33
C GLY A 155 1.74 -7.63 5.97
N LYS A 156 2.87 -7.79 6.64
CA LYS A 156 3.50 -6.72 7.42
C LYS A 156 4.63 -6.03 6.65
N VAL A 157 4.58 -4.69 6.65
CA VAL A 157 5.63 -3.82 6.10
C VAL A 157 6.02 -2.79 7.15
N ALA A 158 7.31 -2.77 7.51
CA ALA A 158 7.84 -1.83 8.50
C ALA A 158 8.63 -0.70 7.83
N PHE A 159 8.40 0.54 8.26
CA PHE A 159 9.11 1.74 7.81
C PHE A 159 9.11 2.81 8.90
N GLN A 160 9.98 3.82 8.76
CA GLN A 160 10.09 4.87 9.76
C GLN A 160 9.33 6.14 9.36
N ILE A 161 8.71 6.79 10.33
CA ILE A 161 8.26 8.17 10.21
C ILE A 161 9.49 9.08 10.29
N PRO A 162 9.68 10.02 9.36
CA PRO A 162 10.83 10.93 9.42
C PRO A 162 10.88 11.70 10.75
N SER A 163 12.01 11.67 11.42
CA SER A 163 12.19 12.35 12.72
C SER A 163 12.23 13.88 12.61
N CYS A 164 12.44 14.41 11.41
CA CYS A 164 12.64 15.84 11.16
C CYS A 164 11.37 16.60 10.72
N ILE A 165 10.24 15.92 10.50
CA ILE A 165 9.00 16.58 10.08
C ILE A 165 8.31 17.28 11.25
N PRO A 166 7.52 18.36 11.01
CA PRO A 166 6.81 19.08 12.07
C PRO A 166 5.76 18.21 12.75
N ALA A 167 5.58 18.42 14.06
CA ALA A 167 4.43 17.86 14.78
C ALA A 167 3.10 18.31 14.15
N GLY A 168 2.06 17.53 14.34
CA GLY A 168 0.71 17.83 13.84
C GLY A 168 -0.03 16.58 13.38
N GLN A 169 -1.19 16.80 12.78
CA GLN A 169 -1.98 15.73 12.22
C GLN A 169 -1.57 15.44 10.77
N TYR A 170 -1.57 14.16 10.43
CA TYR A 170 -1.19 13.65 9.12
C TYR A 170 -2.12 12.53 8.68
N LEU A 171 -2.25 12.36 7.38
CA LEU A 171 -2.69 11.11 6.80
C LEU A 171 -1.44 10.36 6.31
N LEU A 172 -1.38 9.08 6.66
CA LEU A 172 -0.46 8.09 6.10
C LEU A 172 -1.21 7.35 5.00
N ARG A 173 -0.82 7.55 3.74
CA ARG A 173 -1.29 6.77 2.60
C ARG A 173 -0.32 5.62 2.39
N HIS A 174 -0.78 4.39 2.57
CA HIS A 174 0.02 3.19 2.36
C HIS A 174 -0.58 2.41 1.19
N GLU A 175 0.27 2.02 0.23
CA GLU A 175 -0.15 1.58 -1.09
C GLU A 175 0.60 0.36 -1.57
N ILE A 176 -0.12 -0.53 -2.23
CA ILE A 176 0.40 -1.60 -3.09
C ILE A 176 -0.03 -1.31 -4.53
N ILE A 177 0.87 -1.45 -5.49
CA ILE A 177 0.54 -1.38 -6.91
C ILE A 177 0.79 -2.77 -7.51
N ALA A 178 -0.28 -3.51 -7.82
CA ALA A 178 -0.17 -4.81 -8.45
C ALA A 178 -0.03 -4.67 -9.98
N LEU A 179 0.99 -5.33 -10.55
CA LEU A 179 1.43 -5.14 -11.93
C LEU A 179 1.14 -6.32 -12.86
N HIS A 180 0.42 -7.37 -12.38
CA HIS A 180 0.13 -8.57 -13.16
C HIS A 180 -0.65 -8.31 -14.45
N ALA A 181 -1.43 -7.22 -14.53
CA ALA A 181 -2.16 -6.80 -15.72
C ALA A 181 -1.60 -5.51 -16.37
N ALA A 182 -0.42 -5.04 -15.94
CA ALA A 182 0.12 -3.72 -16.26
C ALA A 182 0.78 -3.59 -17.65
N ASN A 183 0.69 -4.58 -18.53
CA ASN A 183 1.22 -4.51 -19.89
C ASN A 183 0.51 -3.46 -20.78
N SER A 184 -0.67 -3.01 -20.37
CA SER A 184 -1.43 -1.92 -20.98
C SER A 184 -1.99 -0.98 -19.91
N TYR A 185 -2.43 0.22 -20.28
CA TYR A 185 -3.18 1.12 -19.41
C TYR A 185 -4.63 1.22 -19.91
N PRO A 186 -5.63 1.16 -18.99
CA PRO A 186 -5.52 0.81 -17.58
C PRO A 186 -5.19 -0.66 -17.38
N GLY A 187 -4.38 -1.00 -16.35
CA GLY A 187 -3.97 -2.39 -16.11
C GLY A 187 -3.29 -2.58 -14.76
N ALA A 188 -2.43 -1.65 -14.33
CA ALA A 188 -1.94 -1.63 -12.95
C ALA A 188 -3.12 -1.45 -11.99
N GLN A 189 -3.09 -2.16 -10.86
CA GLN A 189 -4.13 -2.15 -9.84
C GLN A 189 -3.57 -1.51 -8.56
N PHE A 190 -4.21 -0.44 -8.13
CA PHE A 190 -3.80 0.35 -6.97
C PHE A 190 -4.70 -0.01 -5.79
N TYR A 191 -4.09 -0.46 -4.70
CA TYR A 191 -4.72 -0.71 -3.40
C TYR A 191 -4.13 0.25 -2.41
N MET A 192 -4.92 1.10 -1.77
CA MET A 192 -4.44 2.07 -0.80
C MET A 192 -5.52 2.45 0.19
N GLU A 193 -5.11 2.66 1.42
CA GLU A 193 -5.90 3.27 2.46
C GLU A 193 -5.08 4.35 3.18
N CYS A 194 -5.81 5.22 3.92
CA CYS A 194 -5.21 6.27 4.71
C CYS A 194 -5.42 6.02 6.20
N ALA A 195 -4.32 6.00 6.97
CA ALA A 195 -4.35 6.01 8.43
C ALA A 195 -4.23 7.44 8.98
N GLN A 196 -4.95 7.73 10.05
CA GLN A 196 -5.07 9.02 10.72
C GLN A 196 -4.04 9.11 11.86
N LEU A 197 -3.02 9.95 11.70
CA LEU A 197 -1.90 10.03 12.63
C LEU A 197 -1.84 11.38 13.34
N GLN A 198 -1.44 11.38 14.62
CA GLN A 198 -0.96 12.54 15.37
C GLN A 198 0.55 12.39 15.56
N ILE A 199 1.33 13.10 14.76
CA ILE A 199 2.78 13.14 14.93
C ILE A 199 3.12 14.04 16.11
N THR A 200 3.92 13.53 17.05
CA THR A 200 4.41 14.26 18.24
C THR A 200 5.92 14.41 18.19
N GLY A 201 6.45 15.50 18.72
CA GLY A 201 7.86 15.84 18.58
C GLY A 201 8.20 16.23 17.14
N GLY A 202 9.43 15.93 16.71
CA GLY A 202 9.89 16.17 15.34
C GLY A 202 10.64 17.50 15.17
N GLY A 203 10.73 17.96 13.93
CA GLY A 203 11.50 19.11 13.50
C GLY A 203 10.72 20.10 12.66
N SER A 204 11.39 20.70 11.68
CA SER A 204 10.84 21.76 10.82
C SER A 204 11.07 21.48 9.32
N ALA A 205 11.40 20.25 8.94
CA ALA A 205 11.63 19.90 7.55
C ALA A 205 10.37 20.13 6.70
N ASN A 206 10.57 20.64 5.50
CA ASN A 206 9.51 20.90 4.53
C ASN A 206 9.81 20.15 3.23
N PRO A 207 9.43 18.87 3.12
CA PRO A 207 9.68 18.06 1.93
C PRO A 207 8.98 18.61 0.68
N ALA A 208 9.56 18.34 -0.50
CA ALA A 208 8.87 18.55 -1.75
C ALA A 208 7.65 17.62 -1.84
N THR A 209 6.53 18.14 -2.34
CA THR A 209 5.25 17.45 -2.34
C THR A 209 4.68 17.28 -3.74
N VAL A 210 3.76 16.33 -3.86
CA VAL A 210 2.93 16.09 -5.04
C VAL A 210 1.46 15.99 -4.63
N SER A 211 0.55 16.07 -5.61
CA SER A 211 -0.87 15.84 -5.39
C SER A 211 -1.33 14.49 -5.96
N PHE A 212 -2.29 13.85 -5.30
CA PHE A 212 -3.07 12.78 -5.87
C PHE A 212 -4.50 13.29 -6.13
N PRO A 213 -5.05 12.97 -7.33
CA PRO A 213 -4.38 12.49 -8.53
C PRO A 213 -3.35 13.50 -9.06
N GLY A 214 -2.46 13.04 -9.94
CA GLY A 214 -1.45 13.88 -10.60
C GLY A 214 -0.01 13.43 -10.39
N ALA A 215 0.30 12.75 -9.28
CA ALA A 215 1.62 12.18 -9.03
C ALA A 215 1.96 11.00 -9.94
N TYR A 216 0.96 10.33 -10.50
CA TYR A 216 1.09 9.18 -11.40
C TYR A 216 0.51 9.48 -12.77
N LYS A 217 1.13 8.92 -13.81
CA LYS A 217 0.65 8.95 -15.18
C LYS A 217 0.49 7.51 -15.69
N GLY A 218 -0.56 7.24 -16.47
CA GLY A 218 -0.77 5.92 -17.07
C GLY A 218 0.34 5.45 -18.00
N THR A 219 1.26 6.34 -18.37
CA THR A 219 2.45 6.06 -19.19
C THR A 219 3.73 5.87 -18.39
N ASP A 220 3.69 6.05 -17.08
CA ASP A 220 4.89 5.89 -16.24
C ASP A 220 5.44 4.46 -16.35
N PRO A 221 6.77 4.29 -16.48
CA PRO A 221 7.37 2.96 -16.69
C PRO A 221 7.18 2.02 -15.50
N GLY A 222 6.83 2.53 -14.33
CA GLY A 222 6.46 1.74 -13.16
C GLY A 222 4.96 1.43 -13.06
N ILE A 223 4.12 1.92 -14.00
CA ILE A 223 2.67 1.70 -14.03
C ILE A 223 2.26 0.93 -15.29
N LYS A 224 2.91 1.22 -16.44
CA LYS A 224 2.72 0.46 -17.67
C LYS A 224 3.99 -0.34 -17.95
N ILE A 225 3.96 -1.63 -17.62
CA ILE A 225 5.11 -2.52 -17.68
C ILE A 225 4.68 -3.97 -17.90
N ASN A 226 5.50 -4.74 -18.64
CA ASN A 226 5.39 -6.19 -18.69
C ASN A 226 6.32 -6.82 -17.66
N ILE A 227 5.76 -7.44 -16.63
CA ILE A 227 6.52 -8.10 -15.55
C ILE A 227 6.78 -9.58 -15.82
N TYR A 228 6.31 -10.15 -16.95
CA TYR A 228 6.47 -11.56 -17.31
C TYR A 228 7.77 -11.82 -18.10
N GLN A 229 8.77 -11.01 -17.83
CA GLN A 229 10.14 -11.14 -18.37
C GLN A 229 11.14 -10.79 -17.27
N THR A 230 12.40 -11.22 -17.42
CA THR A 230 13.45 -10.82 -16.48
C THR A 230 13.71 -9.32 -16.58
N LEU A 231 13.50 -8.62 -15.49
CA LEU A 231 13.70 -7.17 -15.38
C LEU A 231 15.07 -6.88 -14.75
N GLN A 232 15.85 -6.01 -15.40
CA GLN A 232 17.15 -5.57 -14.87
C GLN A 232 17.00 -4.43 -13.86
N ASN A 233 15.89 -3.69 -13.92
CA ASN A 233 15.54 -2.61 -13.00
C ASN A 233 14.03 -2.41 -12.99
N TYR A 234 13.55 -1.65 -12.01
CA TYR A 234 12.17 -1.19 -11.91
C TYR A 234 12.16 0.24 -11.39
N THR A 235 11.47 1.13 -12.09
CA THR A 235 11.29 2.52 -11.65
C THR A 235 10.02 2.61 -10.83
N ILE A 236 10.14 2.81 -9.52
CA ILE A 236 8.98 3.01 -8.65
C ILE A 236 8.31 4.34 -8.99
N PRO A 237 6.99 4.37 -9.23
CA PRO A 237 6.31 5.60 -9.64
C PRO A 237 6.21 6.65 -8.52
N GLY A 238 5.91 7.89 -8.93
CA GLY A 238 5.74 9.03 -8.02
C GLY A 238 7.01 9.84 -7.79
N PRO A 239 7.01 10.73 -6.80
CA PRO A 239 8.14 11.60 -6.51
C PRO A 239 9.33 10.81 -5.95
N ALA A 240 10.49 11.45 -5.92
CA ALA A 240 11.64 10.92 -5.20
C ALA A 240 11.30 10.71 -3.71
N PHE A 241 11.92 9.69 -3.13
CA PHE A 241 11.87 9.42 -1.70
C PHE A 241 12.42 10.62 -0.92
N PHE A 242 11.71 11.02 0.15
CA PHE A 242 12.21 12.04 1.06
C PHE A 242 13.34 11.47 1.91
N ALA A 243 14.57 11.66 1.44
CA ALA A 243 15.76 11.25 2.18
C ALA A 243 15.95 12.13 3.42
N TYR A 244 15.99 11.51 4.59
CA TYR A 244 16.31 12.16 5.86
C TYR A 244 17.36 11.35 6.59
N SER A 245 18.27 12.05 7.30
CA SER A 245 19.30 11.37 8.07
C SER A 245 18.66 10.62 9.23
N VAL A 246 18.72 9.31 9.21
CA VAL A 246 18.43 8.49 10.40
C VAL A 246 19.64 8.63 11.31
N VAL A 247 19.50 9.38 12.40
CA VAL A 247 20.52 9.37 13.45
C VAL A 247 20.38 8.01 14.14
N ASN A 248 21.18 7.05 13.73
CA ASN A 248 21.33 5.79 14.46
C ASN A 248 21.99 6.12 15.81
N ILE A 249 21.18 6.32 16.83
CA ILE A 249 21.66 6.33 18.22
C ILE A 249 21.94 4.87 18.52
N PHE A 250 23.15 4.40 18.23
CA PHE A 250 23.66 3.17 18.82
C PHE A 250 23.74 3.41 20.31
N TYR A 251 22.81 2.86 21.09
CA TYR A 251 23.02 2.66 22.51
C TYR A 251 24.13 1.62 22.63
N ASP A 252 25.36 2.08 22.84
CA ASP A 252 26.42 1.25 23.38
C ASP A 252 25.96 0.78 24.77
N TYR A 253 25.46 -0.43 24.86
CA TYR A 253 25.31 -1.13 26.13
C TYR A 253 26.74 -1.56 26.53
N PRO A 254 27.35 -0.97 27.59
CA PRO A 254 28.57 -1.50 28.12
C PRO A 254 28.26 -2.88 28.69
N PHE A 255 28.84 -3.90 28.08
CA PHE A 255 28.85 -5.24 28.66
C PHE A 255 29.43 -5.14 30.08
N LEU A 256 28.61 -5.37 31.08
CA LEU A 256 29.07 -5.69 32.44
C LEU A 256 29.82 -7.04 32.39
N LYS A 257 31.10 -6.98 32.74
CA LYS A 257 31.94 -8.13 32.98
C LYS A 257 31.46 -8.89 34.23
#